data_53e00db5df6752c3a6cc1605c1a615ec
#
_entry.id   53e00db5df6752c3a6cc1605c1a615ec
#
_cell.length_a   1.000
_cell.length_b   1.000
_cell.length_c   1.000
_cell.angle_alpha   90.00
_cell.angle_beta   90.00
_cell.angle_gamma   90.00
#
_symmetry.space_group_name_H-M   'P 1'
#
loop_
_entity.id
_entity.type
_entity.pdbx_description
1 polymer ?
#
loop_
_entity_poly.entity_id
_entity_poly.type
_entity_poly.pdbx_seq_one_letter_code
_entity_poly.pdbx_strand_id
1 'polypeptide(L)'
;MVLTPQIPVSSQVTVGSKVAIWASPLLEFQTYGEPVLLAVDAEVVELIEPEGGFASQQKSLELRVPTASLQYLLGAISGQASIAITATGGSS
;
A
#
# COMPACT_ATOMS: atom_id res chain seq x y z
N MET A 1 -4.38 4.48 -8.80
CA MET A 1 -3.91 5.20 -7.61
C MET A 1 -2.50 4.79 -7.28
N VAL A 2 -1.66 5.75 -7.02
CA VAL A 2 -0.25 5.47 -6.70
C VAL A 2 -0.05 5.55 -5.19
N LEU A 3 0.53 4.51 -4.62
CA LEU A 3 0.82 4.47 -3.20
C LEU A 3 2.29 4.20 -2.97
N THR A 4 2.84 4.81 -1.94
CA THR A 4 4.22 4.56 -1.51
C THR A 4 4.16 4.05 -0.07
N PRO A 5 4.17 2.73 0.11
CA PRO A 5 4.06 2.19 1.47
C PRO A 5 5.31 2.47 2.27
N GLN A 6 5.12 2.66 3.58
CA GLN A 6 6.24 2.86 4.48
C GLN A 6 6.96 1.56 4.79
N ILE A 7 6.28 0.44 4.64
CA ILE A 7 6.86 -0.86 4.91
C ILE A 7 7.29 -1.47 3.59
N PRO A 8 8.49 -2.04 3.49
CA PRO A 8 8.95 -2.60 2.22
C PRO A 8 7.98 -3.64 1.68
N VAL A 9 7.77 -3.60 0.39
CA VAL A 9 6.86 -4.50 -0.29
C VAL A 9 7.61 -5.78 -0.64
N SER A 10 6.95 -6.91 -0.45
CA SER A 10 7.54 -8.20 -0.77
C SER A 10 7.97 -8.26 -2.23
N SER A 11 9.09 -8.91 -2.48
CA SER A 11 9.56 -9.10 -3.85
C SER A 11 8.61 -9.99 -4.67
N GLN A 12 7.68 -10.65 -4.01
CA GLN A 12 6.72 -11.46 -4.72
C GLN A 12 5.59 -10.62 -5.34
N VAL A 13 5.51 -9.36 -4.98
CA VAL A 13 4.52 -8.48 -5.54
C VAL A 13 5.03 -7.97 -6.89
N THR A 14 4.33 -8.31 -7.94
CA THR A 14 4.71 -7.91 -9.30
C THR A 14 3.48 -7.37 -10.01
N VAL A 15 3.69 -6.81 -11.18
CA VAL A 15 2.58 -6.30 -11.98
C VAL A 15 1.61 -7.45 -12.26
N GLY A 16 0.34 -7.19 -12.02
CA GLY A 16 -0.69 -8.21 -12.16
C GLY A 16 -1.02 -8.93 -10.89
N SER A 17 -0.23 -8.75 -9.85
CA SER A 17 -0.50 -9.39 -8.57
C SER A 17 -1.69 -8.75 -7.88
N LYS A 18 -2.39 -9.53 -7.10
CA LYS A 18 -3.42 -9.00 -6.21
C LYS A 18 -2.79 -8.77 -4.85
N VAL A 19 -3.17 -7.68 -4.24
CA VAL A 19 -2.59 -7.30 -2.95
C VAL A 19 -3.66 -6.82 -2.01
N ALA A 20 -3.36 -6.90 -0.73
CA ALA A 20 -4.20 -6.30 0.31
C ALA A 20 -3.53 -5.01 0.76
N ILE A 21 -4.34 -4.01 1.06
CA ILE A 21 -3.86 -2.72 1.52
C ILE A 21 -4.32 -2.53 2.95
N TRP A 22 -3.37 -2.27 3.83
CA TRP A 22 -3.63 -2.08 5.25
C TRP A 22 -3.24 -0.68 5.64
N ALA A 23 -3.92 -0.11 6.60
CA ALA A 23 -3.57 1.20 7.13
C ALA A 23 -3.55 1.15 8.64
N SER A 24 -2.49 1.65 9.23
CA SER A 24 -2.40 1.80 10.68
C SER A 24 -2.63 3.27 10.98
N PRO A 25 -3.72 3.62 11.65
CA PRO A 25 -4.04 5.04 11.85
C PRO A 25 -3.03 5.70 12.78
N LEU A 26 -2.74 6.95 12.50
CA LEU A 26 -1.87 7.73 13.36
C LEU A 26 -2.68 8.20 14.56
N LEU A 27 -2.27 7.78 15.75
CA LEU A 27 -3.01 8.11 16.96
C LEU A 27 -2.45 9.35 17.61
N GLU A 28 -1.14 9.38 17.79
CA GLU A 28 -0.47 10.52 18.38
C GLU A 28 0.87 10.57 17.72
N PHE A 29 1.69 11.50 18.12
CA PHE A 29 2.99 11.71 17.53
C PHE A 29 3.75 10.38 17.47
N GLN A 30 3.99 9.91 16.27
CA GLN A 30 4.76 8.69 15.99
C GLN A 30 4.18 7.42 16.60
N THR A 31 2.91 7.44 16.97
CA THR A 31 2.25 6.26 17.50
C THR A 31 1.12 5.86 16.58
N TYR A 32 1.13 4.60 16.16
CA TYR A 32 0.12 4.11 15.24
C TYR A 32 -0.74 3.06 15.90
N GLY A 33 -1.99 3.01 15.48
CA GLY A 33 -2.92 2.00 15.97
C GLY A 33 -2.75 0.70 15.22
N GLU A 34 -3.65 -0.23 15.47
CA GLU A 34 -3.60 -1.52 14.81
C GLU A 34 -3.93 -1.38 13.35
N PRO A 35 -3.31 -2.17 12.50
CA PRO A 35 -3.61 -2.10 11.07
C PRO A 35 -5.03 -2.53 10.77
N VAL A 36 -5.64 -1.80 9.87
CA VAL A 36 -6.99 -2.07 9.42
C VAL A 36 -6.92 -2.41 7.93
N LEU A 37 -7.60 -3.48 7.55
CA LEU A 37 -7.63 -3.88 6.16
C LEU A 37 -8.56 -2.95 5.38
N LEU A 38 -8.04 -2.30 4.38
CA LEU A 38 -8.83 -1.35 3.59
C LEU A 38 -9.27 -1.92 2.26
N ALA A 39 -8.46 -2.76 1.66
CA ALA A 39 -8.80 -3.37 0.38
C ALA A 39 -8.14 -4.73 0.28
N VAL A 40 -8.83 -5.69 -0.32
CA VAL A 40 -8.31 -7.04 -0.43
C VAL A 40 -8.02 -7.48 -1.85
N ASP A 41 -8.56 -6.78 -2.82
CA ASP A 41 -8.42 -7.21 -4.21
C ASP A 41 -7.83 -6.13 -5.09
N ALA A 42 -6.95 -5.34 -4.54
CA ALA A 42 -6.27 -4.35 -5.35
C ALA A 42 -5.31 -5.05 -6.29
N GLU A 43 -5.21 -4.53 -7.49
CA GLU A 43 -4.35 -5.13 -8.50
C GLU A 43 -3.19 -4.18 -8.79
N VAL A 44 -1.98 -4.72 -8.85
CA VAL A 44 -0.80 -3.93 -9.17
C VAL A 44 -0.78 -3.68 -10.67
N VAL A 45 -0.86 -2.42 -11.06
CA VAL A 45 -0.83 -2.04 -12.47
C VAL A 45 0.60 -1.73 -12.90
N GLU A 46 1.36 -1.12 -12.01
CA GLU A 46 2.72 -0.75 -12.34
C GLU A 46 3.54 -0.65 -11.06
N LEU A 47 4.82 -1.03 -11.17
CA LEU A 47 5.78 -0.82 -10.10
C LEU A 47 6.67 0.34 -10.51
N ILE A 48 6.81 1.32 -9.63
CA ILE A 48 7.57 2.53 -9.93
C ILE A 48 8.80 2.53 -9.05
N GLU A 49 9.96 2.41 -9.68
CA GLU A 49 11.22 2.39 -8.95
C GLU A 49 11.64 3.82 -8.63
N PRO A 50 12.26 4.04 -7.48
CA PRO A 50 12.76 5.36 -7.16
C PRO A 50 13.89 5.73 -8.10
N GLU A 51 13.91 7.00 -8.49
CA GLU A 51 14.97 7.46 -9.34
C GLU A 51 16.19 7.73 -8.53
N GLY A 52 17.33 7.68 -9.16
CA GLY A 52 18.55 8.03 -8.50
C GLY A 52 19.22 6.91 -7.79
N GLY A 53 18.49 5.90 -7.52
CA GLY A 53 19.08 4.67 -7.05
C GLY A 53 19.75 4.69 -5.74
N PHE A 54 19.94 5.81 -5.02
CA PHE A 54 20.59 5.74 -3.88
C PHE A 54 19.83 5.60 -2.77
N ALA A 55 19.06 6.21 -2.54
CA ALA A 55 18.68 6.32 -1.32
C ALA A 55 17.46 5.75 -0.94
N SER A 56 16.53 5.86 -1.62
CA SER A 56 15.25 5.44 -1.20
C SER A 56 15.06 3.99 -1.47
N GLN A 57 14.69 3.27 -0.47
CA GLN A 57 14.37 1.90 -0.61
C GLN A 57 12.89 1.71 -0.86
N GLN A 58 12.13 2.77 -0.87
CA GLN A 58 10.69 2.66 -1.01
C GLN A 58 10.30 2.68 -2.46
N LYS A 59 9.48 1.76 -2.85
CA LYS A 59 8.93 1.71 -4.19
C LYS A 59 7.51 2.21 -4.15
N SER A 60 7.09 2.86 -5.22
CA SER A 60 5.71 3.25 -5.37
C SER A 60 5.01 2.24 -6.26
N LEU A 61 3.73 2.06 -6.03
CA LEU A 61 2.94 1.13 -6.83
C LEU A 61 1.71 1.83 -7.34
N GLU A 62 1.42 1.62 -8.60
CA GLU A 62 0.13 2.04 -9.11
C GLU A 62 -0.83 0.88 -8.98
N LEU A 63 -1.94 1.11 -8.31
CA LEU A 63 -2.89 0.06 -7.96
C LEU A 63 -4.26 0.40 -8.51
N ARG A 64 -4.94 -0.64 -8.98
CA ARG A 64 -6.34 -0.54 -9.34
C ARG A 64 -7.13 -0.99 -8.12
N VAL A 65 -7.89 -0.08 -7.56
CA VAL A 65 -8.60 -0.33 -6.30
C VAL A 65 -10.09 -0.22 -6.55
N PRO A 66 -10.89 -1.12 -6.00
CA PRO A 66 -12.34 -0.99 -6.13
C PRO A 66 -12.81 0.36 -5.62
N THR A 67 -13.77 0.94 -6.33
CA THR A 67 -14.26 2.25 -5.97
C THR A 67 -14.77 2.31 -4.53
N ALA A 68 -15.38 1.23 -4.08
CA ALA A 68 -15.91 1.19 -2.73
C ALA A 68 -14.82 1.32 -1.68
N SER A 69 -13.59 0.89 -2.00
CA SER A 69 -12.49 0.99 -1.05
C SER A 69 -11.73 2.30 -1.17
N LEU A 70 -11.92 2.99 -2.28
CA LEU A 70 -11.11 4.16 -2.57
C LEU A 70 -11.31 5.27 -1.55
N GLN A 71 -12.55 5.50 -1.12
CA GLN A 71 -12.79 6.55 -0.16
C GLN A 71 -12.12 6.26 1.18
N TYR A 72 -12.04 5.00 1.55
CA TYR A 72 -11.37 4.65 2.81
C TYR A 72 -9.86 4.87 2.68
N LEU A 73 -9.31 4.55 1.52
CA LEU A 73 -7.90 4.80 1.28
C LEU A 73 -7.57 6.28 1.31
N LEU A 74 -8.38 7.08 0.65
CA LEU A 74 -8.13 8.52 0.64
C LEU A 74 -8.24 9.10 2.04
N GLY A 75 -9.18 8.61 2.84
CA GLY A 75 -9.30 9.04 4.21
C GLY A 75 -8.09 8.68 5.04
N ALA A 76 -7.58 7.47 4.84
CA ALA A 76 -6.39 7.02 5.56
C ALA A 76 -5.18 7.86 5.19
N ILE A 77 -5.01 8.15 3.91
CA ILE A 77 -3.88 8.95 3.46
C ILE A 77 -3.98 10.36 4.02
N SER A 78 -5.17 10.96 4.02
CA SER A 78 -5.35 12.27 4.58
C SER A 78 -5.06 12.31 6.07
N GLY A 79 -5.31 11.20 6.76
CA GLY A 79 -5.04 11.11 8.18
C GLY A 79 -3.62 10.68 8.49
N GLN A 80 -2.77 10.58 7.48
CA GLN A 80 -1.37 10.23 7.64
C GLN A 80 -1.17 8.83 8.20
N ALA A 81 -2.07 7.92 7.89
CA ALA A 81 -1.93 6.53 8.32
C ALA A 81 -0.72 5.89 7.64
N SER A 82 -0.15 4.92 8.33
CA SER A 82 0.94 4.14 7.75
C SER A 82 0.36 3.06 6.86
N ILE A 83 0.80 3.00 5.62
CA ILE A 83 0.25 2.09 4.63
C ILE A 83 1.18 0.88 4.48
N ALA A 84 0.58 -0.30 4.47
CA ALA A 84 1.30 -1.54 4.21
C ALA A 84 0.58 -2.30 3.12
N ILE A 85 1.33 -2.95 2.26
CA ILE A 85 0.79 -3.71 1.15
C ILE A 85 1.33 -5.12 1.24
N THR A 86 0.42 -6.09 1.27
CA THR A 86 0.81 -7.49 1.38
C THR A 86 0.24 -8.27 0.20
N ALA A 87 0.96 -9.28 -0.24
CA ALA A 87 0.48 -10.14 -1.30
C ALA A 87 -0.69 -10.96 -0.79
N THR A 88 -1.68 -11.15 -1.64
CA THR A 88 -2.82 -11.99 -1.30
C THR A 88 -2.97 -13.07 -2.34
N GLY A 89 -3.54 -14.12 -1.95
CA GLY A 89 -3.94 -15.11 -2.87
C GLY A 89 -2.88 -15.75 -3.65
N GLY A 90 -1.78 -15.44 -3.38
CA GLY A 90 -0.77 -15.99 -4.12
C GLY A 90 -0.71 -17.39 -4.03
N SER A 91 -1.25 -17.80 -3.28
CA SER A 91 -1.13 -19.00 -3.24
C SER A 91 -1.70 -19.66 -3.86
N SER A 92 -1.88 -19.47 -4.10
CA SER A 92 -2.41 -20.33 -4.54
C SER A 92 -2.16 -20.94 -4.55
#